data_57efa3f869fb9b7841ff14b6bade782f
#
_entry.id   57efa3f869fb9b7841ff14b6bade782f
#
_cell.length_a   1.000
_cell.length_b   1.000
_cell.length_c   1.000
_cell.angle_alpha   90.00
_cell.angle_beta   90.00
_cell.angle_gamma   90.00
#
_symmetry.space_group_name_H-M   'P 1'
#
loop_
_entity.id
_entity.type
_entity.pdbx_description
1 polymer ?
#
loop_
_entity_poly.entity_id
_entity_poly.type
_entity_poly.pdbx_seq_one_letter_code
_entity_poly.pdbx_strand_id
1 'polypeptide(L)'
;MTDEWRKNMAKNIIKMNRGDTYEFNLTIDDEGSESGKYLLQGNDTVYFGLMEPNSAFEQSLVKKIYTEEDCDKDGNIFITIEPEDTEHLLPGVYYYSVKLEVDHENGETYENIHKVITVINKTKFIILD
;
A
#
# COMPACT_ATOMS: atom_id res chain seq x y z
N MET A 1 19.96 -7.13 9.56
CA MET A 1 18.87 -6.21 9.20
C MET A 1 18.08 -6.65 7.99
N THR A 2 18.75 -7.00 6.93
CA THR A 2 18.09 -7.40 5.71
C THR A 2 17.20 -8.62 5.87
N ASP A 3 17.59 -9.59 6.70
CA ASP A 3 16.82 -10.81 6.88
C ASP A 3 15.51 -10.58 7.64
N GLU A 4 15.52 -9.68 8.62
CA GLU A 4 14.30 -9.30 9.33
C GLU A 4 13.33 -8.57 8.41
N TRP A 5 13.85 -7.69 7.57
CA TRP A 5 13.04 -6.98 6.60
C TRP A 5 12.35 -7.96 5.64
N ARG A 6 13.10 -8.96 5.16
CA ARG A 6 12.55 -9.99 4.27
C ARG A 6 11.51 -10.84 4.96
N LYS A 7 11.72 -11.17 6.23
CA LYS A 7 10.74 -11.91 7.02
C LYS A 7 9.44 -11.13 7.18
N ASN A 8 9.56 -9.82 7.41
CA ASN A 8 8.38 -8.97 7.53
C ASN A 8 7.61 -8.90 6.22
N MET A 9 8.31 -8.83 5.08
CA MET A 9 7.68 -8.88 3.77
C MET A 9 6.94 -10.19 3.55
N ALA A 10 7.55 -11.32 3.94
CA ALA A 10 6.92 -12.63 3.80
C ALA A 10 5.68 -12.78 4.67
N LYS A 11 5.62 -12.03 5.79
CA LYS A 11 4.49 -12.07 6.71
C LYS A 11 3.34 -11.17 6.28
N ASN A 12 3.50 -10.43 5.20
CA ASN A 12 2.47 -9.51 4.72
C ASN A 12 1.38 -10.19 3.90
N ILE A 13 1.33 -11.52 3.91
CA ILE A 13 0.22 -12.27 3.31
C ILE A 13 -1.04 -11.94 4.09
N ILE A 14 -2.07 -11.50 3.37
CA ILE A 14 -3.36 -11.16 3.97
C ILE A 14 -4.31 -12.33 3.77
N LYS A 15 -5.02 -12.69 4.84
CA LYS A 15 -6.09 -13.68 4.82
C LYS A 15 -7.31 -13.06 5.45
N MET A 16 -8.43 -13.08 4.75
CA MET A 16 -9.67 -12.54 5.30
C MET A 16 -10.87 -13.29 4.74
N ASN A 17 -11.97 -13.28 5.47
CA ASN A 17 -13.21 -13.81 4.95
C ASN A 17 -13.86 -12.80 4.02
N ARG A 18 -14.49 -13.32 2.98
CA ARG A 18 -15.22 -12.51 2.02
C ARG A 18 -16.29 -11.68 2.74
N GLY A 19 -16.34 -10.40 2.43
CA GLY A 19 -17.33 -9.49 3.01
C GLY A 19 -17.00 -8.96 4.41
N ASP A 20 -15.83 -9.32 4.96
CA ASP A 20 -15.37 -8.74 6.22
C ASP A 20 -14.66 -7.40 5.98
N THR A 21 -14.47 -6.67 7.05
CA THR A 21 -13.61 -5.50 7.06
C THR A 21 -12.21 -5.92 7.48
N TYR A 22 -11.21 -5.43 6.76
CA TYR A 22 -9.81 -5.70 7.11
C TYR A 22 -9.03 -4.40 6.98
N GLU A 23 -8.24 -4.09 8.00
CA GLU A 23 -7.43 -2.87 8.00
C GLU A 23 -6.00 -3.19 8.40
N PHE A 24 -5.05 -2.55 7.73
CA PHE A 24 -3.66 -2.65 8.16
C PHE A 24 -2.97 -1.30 8.03
N ASN A 25 -1.98 -1.10 8.90
CA ASN A 25 -1.18 0.11 8.92
C ASN A 25 -0.03 -0.03 7.92
N LEU A 26 0.03 0.88 6.97
CA LEU A 26 1.14 0.95 6.02
C LEU A 26 2.21 1.89 6.57
N THR A 27 3.42 1.38 6.69
CA THR A 27 4.59 2.21 7.03
C THR A 27 5.56 2.15 5.87
N ILE A 28 6.01 3.32 5.42
CA ILE A 28 6.99 3.43 4.34
C ILE A 28 8.31 3.82 4.99
N ASP A 29 9.34 2.99 4.81
CA ASP A 29 10.64 3.24 5.43
C ASP A 29 11.40 4.32 4.68
N ASP A 30 12.07 5.18 5.45
CA ASP A 30 12.94 6.20 4.91
C ASP A 30 14.13 6.36 5.85
N GLU A 31 15.27 5.78 5.47
CA GLU A 31 16.48 5.80 6.28
C GLU A 31 17.04 7.20 6.46
N GLY A 32 16.70 8.12 5.56
CA GLY A 32 17.19 9.50 5.62
C GLY A 32 16.42 10.40 6.55
N SER A 33 15.30 9.94 7.13
CA SER A 33 14.49 10.75 8.03
C SER A 33 14.79 10.41 9.50
N GLU A 34 14.55 11.36 10.40
CA GLU A 34 14.76 11.14 11.83
C GLU A 34 13.84 10.05 12.39
N SER A 35 12.61 9.99 11.92
CA SER A 35 11.64 9.00 12.37
C SER A 35 11.83 7.63 11.74
N GLY A 36 12.66 7.52 10.70
CA GLY A 36 12.81 6.31 9.93
C GLY A 36 11.64 6.04 8.98
N LYS A 37 10.67 6.95 8.94
CA LYS A 37 9.47 6.82 8.11
C LYS A 37 9.42 7.88 7.04
N TYR A 38 8.91 7.51 5.87
CA TYR A 38 8.58 8.48 4.84
C TYR A 38 7.19 9.05 5.11
N LEU A 39 7.09 10.36 5.16
CA LEU A 39 5.82 11.06 5.34
C LEU A 39 5.39 11.65 4.01
N LEU A 40 4.13 11.43 3.62
CA LEU A 40 3.60 11.99 2.39
C LEU A 40 3.58 13.50 2.48
N GLN A 41 3.88 14.15 1.37
CA GLN A 41 3.86 15.62 1.27
C GLN A 41 3.48 16.04 -0.14
N GLY A 42 2.92 17.24 -0.25
CA GLY A 42 2.51 17.77 -1.55
C GLY A 42 1.49 16.88 -2.24
N ASN A 43 1.80 16.46 -3.45
CA ASN A 43 0.91 15.62 -4.25
C ASN A 43 1.30 14.13 -4.21
N ASP A 44 2.09 13.73 -3.22
CA ASP A 44 2.42 12.31 -3.04
C ASP A 44 1.14 11.50 -2.89
N THR A 45 1.11 10.34 -3.54
CA THR A 45 -0.06 9.47 -3.55
C THR A 45 0.34 8.02 -3.37
N VAL A 46 -0.38 7.33 -2.48
CA VAL A 46 -0.22 5.88 -2.29
C VAL A 46 -1.37 5.18 -2.99
N TYR A 47 -1.03 4.16 -3.77
CA TYR A 47 -2.00 3.34 -4.49
C TYR A 47 -1.95 1.92 -3.98
N PHE A 48 -3.10 1.40 -3.59
CA PHE A 48 -3.28 -0.02 -3.27
C PHE A 48 -4.07 -0.66 -4.41
N GLY A 49 -3.64 -1.84 -4.83
CA GLY A 49 -4.37 -2.60 -5.85
C GLY A 49 -4.49 -4.06 -5.46
N LEU A 50 -5.68 -4.63 -5.60
CA LEU A 50 -5.96 -6.05 -5.42
C LEU A 50 -6.22 -6.63 -6.81
N MET A 51 -5.47 -7.67 -7.18
CA MET A 51 -5.43 -8.20 -8.54
C MET A 51 -5.67 -9.71 -8.56
N GLU A 52 -6.18 -10.18 -9.68
CA GLU A 52 -6.15 -11.61 -9.97
C GLU A 52 -4.72 -12.05 -10.25
N PRO A 53 -4.40 -13.35 -10.08
CA PRO A 53 -3.08 -13.86 -10.47
C PRO A 53 -2.77 -13.52 -11.93
N ASN A 54 -1.54 -13.12 -12.19
CA ASN A 54 -1.06 -12.78 -13.53
C ASN A 54 -1.67 -11.52 -14.16
N SER A 55 -2.40 -10.73 -13.37
CA SER A 55 -2.92 -9.45 -13.84
C SER A 55 -1.94 -8.32 -13.54
N ALA A 56 -2.00 -7.27 -14.34
CA ALA A 56 -1.22 -6.07 -14.11
C ALA A 56 -1.85 -5.22 -13.00
N PHE A 57 -1.04 -4.38 -12.38
CA PHE A 57 -1.51 -3.48 -11.32
C PHE A 57 -2.66 -2.58 -11.81
N GLU A 58 -2.59 -2.12 -13.05
CA GLU A 58 -3.60 -1.26 -13.65
C GLU A 58 -4.95 -1.96 -13.81
N GLN A 59 -4.96 -3.28 -13.77
CA GLN A 59 -6.15 -4.12 -13.89
C GLN A 59 -6.70 -4.55 -12.54
N SER A 60 -6.30 -3.87 -11.47
CA SER A 60 -6.75 -4.22 -10.12
C SER A 60 -8.27 -4.20 -10.01
N LEU A 61 -8.81 -5.21 -9.33
CA LEU A 61 -10.24 -5.34 -9.05
C LEU A 61 -10.70 -4.36 -7.97
N VAL A 62 -9.82 -4.10 -7.01
CA VAL A 62 -10.06 -3.14 -5.94
C VAL A 62 -8.90 -2.16 -5.96
N LYS A 63 -9.21 -0.88 -5.97
CA LYS A 63 -8.21 0.20 -5.99
C LYS A 63 -8.49 1.17 -4.86
N LYS A 64 -7.46 1.49 -4.09
CA LYS A 64 -7.55 2.48 -3.02
C LYS A 64 -6.46 3.52 -3.24
N ILE A 65 -6.79 4.76 -2.95
CA ILE A 65 -5.88 5.90 -3.14
C ILE A 65 -5.82 6.68 -1.83
N TYR A 66 -4.60 6.98 -1.40
CA TYR A 66 -4.37 7.71 -0.15
C TYR A 66 -3.42 8.87 -0.42
N THR A 67 -3.71 10.01 0.20
CA THR A 67 -2.89 11.22 0.07
C THR A 67 -2.45 11.69 1.45
N GLU A 68 -1.75 12.81 1.51
CA GLU A 68 -1.30 13.39 2.77
C GLU A 68 -2.46 13.58 3.76
N GLU A 69 -3.62 13.93 3.25
CA GLU A 69 -4.82 14.15 4.10
C GLU A 69 -5.30 12.88 4.80
N ASP A 70 -4.97 11.72 4.25
CA ASP A 70 -5.37 10.43 4.82
C ASP A 70 -4.41 9.93 5.89
N CYS A 71 -3.31 10.62 6.10
CA CYS A 71 -2.33 10.26 7.11
C CYS A 71 -2.76 10.81 8.47
N ASP A 72 -2.49 10.05 9.54
CA ASP A 72 -2.69 10.59 10.87
C ASP A 72 -1.50 11.51 11.26
N LYS A 73 -1.52 12.05 12.48
CA LYS A 73 -0.48 12.98 12.94
C LYS A 73 0.91 12.37 13.00
N ASP A 74 1.00 11.04 13.06
CA ASP A 74 2.27 10.32 13.12
C ASP A 74 2.69 9.81 11.75
N GLY A 75 1.94 10.15 10.70
CA GLY A 75 2.24 9.74 9.33
C GLY A 75 1.78 8.34 8.98
N ASN A 76 0.94 7.72 9.80
CA ASN A 76 0.40 6.39 9.51
C ASN A 76 -0.69 6.46 8.47
N ILE A 77 -0.70 5.46 7.58
CA ILE A 77 -1.74 5.29 6.58
C ILE A 77 -2.44 3.96 6.87
N PHE A 78 -3.75 4.01 7.09
CA PHE A 78 -4.52 2.79 7.34
C PHE A 78 -5.25 2.40 6.07
N ILE A 79 -4.79 1.31 5.44
CA ILE A 79 -5.43 0.77 4.26
C ILE A 79 -6.57 -0.12 4.73
N THR A 80 -7.79 0.23 4.32
CA THR A 80 -9.00 -0.45 4.78
C THR A 80 -9.70 -1.14 3.62
N ILE A 81 -9.94 -2.43 3.77
CA ILE A 81 -10.75 -3.22 2.86
C ILE A 81 -12.14 -3.28 3.46
N GLU A 82 -13.11 -2.75 2.73
CA GLU A 82 -14.50 -2.69 3.16
C GLU A 82 -15.26 -3.95 2.72
N PRO A 83 -16.40 -4.27 3.37
CA PRO A 83 -17.19 -5.44 2.97
C PRO A 83 -17.53 -5.48 1.49
N GLU A 84 -17.92 -4.37 0.91
CA GLU A 84 -18.30 -4.28 -0.50
C GLU A 84 -17.14 -4.51 -1.46
N ASP A 85 -15.90 -4.39 -0.99
CA ASP A 85 -14.73 -4.62 -1.84
C ASP A 85 -14.58 -6.10 -2.23
N THR A 86 -14.97 -7.00 -1.35
CA THR A 86 -14.74 -8.44 -1.54
C THR A 86 -16.01 -9.28 -1.61
N GLU A 87 -17.16 -8.75 -1.20
CA GLU A 87 -18.38 -9.56 -1.09
C GLU A 87 -18.81 -10.21 -2.41
N HIS A 88 -18.44 -9.61 -3.53
CA HIS A 88 -18.77 -10.13 -4.87
C HIS A 88 -17.65 -10.91 -5.52
N LEU A 89 -16.51 -11.06 -4.83
CA LEU A 89 -15.37 -11.81 -5.35
C LEU A 89 -15.50 -13.29 -4.94
N LEU A 90 -15.03 -14.18 -5.81
CA LEU A 90 -14.97 -15.61 -5.48
C LEU A 90 -13.86 -15.86 -4.47
N PRO A 91 -14.06 -16.79 -3.53
CA PRO A 91 -12.97 -17.20 -2.65
C PRO A 91 -11.79 -17.75 -3.46
N GLY A 92 -10.60 -17.49 -3.01
CA GLY A 92 -9.40 -17.95 -3.69
C GLY A 92 -8.19 -17.07 -3.41
N VAL A 93 -7.15 -17.28 -4.21
CA VAL A 93 -5.89 -16.57 -4.08
C VAL A 93 -5.86 -15.40 -5.05
N TYR A 94 -5.67 -14.22 -4.49
CA TYR A 94 -5.46 -12.98 -5.21
C TYR A 94 -4.09 -12.43 -4.83
N TYR A 95 -3.70 -11.32 -5.41
CA TYR A 95 -2.47 -10.62 -5.04
C TYR A 95 -2.76 -9.16 -4.82
N TYR A 96 -1.98 -8.53 -3.96
CA TYR A 96 -2.04 -7.09 -3.79
C TYR A 96 -0.67 -6.48 -3.91
N SER A 97 -0.64 -5.21 -4.22
CA SER A 97 0.59 -4.42 -4.30
C SER A 97 0.30 -3.01 -3.84
N VAL A 98 1.32 -2.33 -3.36
CA VAL A 98 1.22 -0.93 -2.94
C VAL A 98 2.33 -0.15 -3.62
N LYS A 99 1.96 0.95 -4.26
CA LYS A 99 2.90 1.85 -4.93
C LYS A 99 2.79 3.25 -4.35
N LEU A 100 3.90 3.94 -4.31
CA LEU A 100 3.98 5.33 -3.90
C LEU A 100 4.39 6.16 -5.12
N GLU A 101 3.58 7.14 -5.45
CA GLU A 101 3.96 8.16 -6.42
C GLU A 101 4.44 9.38 -5.64
N VAL A 102 5.73 9.66 -5.71
CA VAL A 102 6.31 10.86 -5.11
C VAL A 102 6.12 12.00 -6.09
N ASP A 103 5.45 13.05 -5.66
CA ASP A 103 5.18 14.21 -6.50
C ASP A 103 5.08 15.45 -5.61
N HIS A 104 6.23 16.03 -5.33
CA HIS A 104 6.28 17.26 -4.53
C HIS A 104 7.53 18.05 -4.87
N GLU A 105 7.52 19.31 -4.46
CA GLU A 105 8.63 20.21 -4.67
C GLU A 105 9.71 19.97 -3.61
N ASN A 106 10.97 19.94 -4.04
CA ASN A 106 12.09 19.90 -3.12
C ASN A 106 12.21 21.25 -2.43
N GLY A 107 12.17 21.24 -1.07
CA GLY A 107 12.16 22.46 -0.28
C GLY A 107 13.42 23.31 -0.40
N GLU A 108 14.54 22.75 -0.85
CA GLU A 108 15.80 23.48 -0.99
C GLU A 108 16.02 23.99 -2.39
N THR A 109 15.74 23.18 -3.41
CA THR A 109 16.03 23.50 -4.80
C THR A 109 14.82 24.04 -5.55
N TYR A 110 13.62 23.90 -5.01
CA TYR A 110 12.34 24.23 -5.62
C TYR A 110 12.07 23.47 -6.91
N GLU A 111 12.81 22.39 -7.16
CA GLU A 111 12.55 21.50 -8.28
C GLU A 111 11.49 20.48 -7.88
N ASN A 112 10.62 20.14 -8.83
CA ASN A 112 9.62 19.11 -8.60
C ASN A 112 10.27 17.73 -8.64
N ILE A 113 9.99 16.92 -7.63
CA ILE A 113 10.42 15.53 -7.58
C ILE A 113 9.25 14.68 -8.04
N HIS A 114 9.48 13.84 -9.05
CA HIS A 114 8.46 12.91 -9.51
C HIS A 114 9.08 11.53 -9.74
N LYS A 115 8.63 10.54 -8.98
CA LYS A 115 9.06 9.16 -9.17
C LYS A 115 8.02 8.20 -8.62
N VAL A 116 8.04 6.97 -9.09
CA VAL A 116 7.15 5.90 -8.63
C VAL A 116 7.98 4.80 -7.99
N ILE A 117 7.58 4.39 -6.79
CA ILE A 117 8.28 3.37 -6.01
C ILE A 117 7.28 2.28 -5.66
N THR A 118 7.67 1.01 -5.85
CA THR A 118 6.86 -0.10 -5.35
C THR A 118 7.20 -0.31 -3.88
N VAL A 119 6.24 -0.05 -3.00
CA VAL A 119 6.40 -0.18 -1.55
C VAL A 119 6.20 -1.63 -1.13
N ILE A 120 5.17 -2.27 -1.65
CA ILE A 120 4.90 -3.68 -1.43
C ILE A 120 4.76 -4.35 -2.79
N ASN A 121 5.65 -5.30 -3.08
CA ASN A 121 5.56 -6.11 -4.28
C ASN A 121 4.35 -7.04 -4.20
N LYS A 122 3.95 -7.60 -5.33
CA LYS A 122 2.83 -8.53 -5.37
C LYS A 122 2.93 -9.58 -4.29
N THR A 123 1.96 -9.59 -3.39
CA THR A 123 1.91 -10.47 -2.22
C THR A 123 0.53 -11.11 -2.17
N LYS A 124 0.46 -12.33 -1.69
CA LYS A 124 -0.80 -13.07 -1.67
C LYS A 124 -1.84 -12.40 -0.80
N PHE A 125 -3.06 -12.36 -1.32
CA PHE A 125 -4.25 -11.90 -0.64
C PHE A 125 -5.29 -13.01 -0.77
N ILE A 126 -5.55 -13.72 0.31
CA ILE A 126 -6.39 -14.93 0.28
C ILE A 126 -7.77 -14.58 0.80
N ILE A 127 -8.78 -14.80 -0.03
CA ILE A 127 -10.18 -14.58 0.34
C ILE A 127 -10.80 -15.93 0.67
N LEU A 128 -11.28 -16.04 1.90
CA LEU A 128 -11.97 -17.22 2.42
C LEU A 128 -13.48 -16.99 2.33
N ASP A 129 -14.22 -18.05 2.24
CA ASP A 129 -15.69 -17.97 2.19
C ASP A 129 -16.31 -17.86 3.58
#